data_1bbb991b667e70118e984d89e1b15d8d
#
_entry.id   1bbb991b667e70118e984d89e1b15d8d
#
_cell.length_a   1.000
_cell.length_b   1.000
_cell.length_c   1.000
_cell.angle_alpha   90.00
_cell.angle_beta   90.00
_cell.angle_gamma   90.00
#
_symmetry.space_group_name_H-M   'P 1'
#
loop_
_entity.id
_entity.type
_entity.pdbx_description
1 polymer ?
#
loop_
_entity_poly.entity_id
_entity_poly.type
_entity_poly.pdbx_seq_one_letter_code
_entity_poly.pdbx_strand_id
1 'polypeptide(L)'
;MNLWVIPALVSAVVSAILGITILYINPKRSDNRWFSLAFFFAAVWSLGQFLQASSTDPRSFLLGAVVGWFGTCFIGVTLLNLALVYPRKRKITRHRFVQPLLYLPFVLFYITFLTNNWHHLFYETFTFEKSAPMHSIEIFGPIYWLHFFASYAMIFLALILFVKVTCTTRSKNERMSGMLLVAAIIIPLLSDIYTMLMPLPPFPETSTFTATGILLAIAILKYKLPYKEYIMTPLAEELITTPQKYPLEKGLSYLVKEEKLDKSYEIFYDQVIHGYSGLSITKLPPEKVRERYKIAKSPILWLTFKEVENAISPKDIEGLKSAISDFIGKTEKPVILLDCFDQLRLVNGFEKSMSVLMEIKDLCTKNNANLLVTISPGIFEEKQLASIEKELKEVKV
;
A
#
# COMPACT_ATOMS: atom_id res chain seq x y z
N MET A 1 -31.01 21.69 20.28
CA MET A 1 -30.43 20.62 19.42
C MET A 1 -28.94 20.60 19.70
N ASN A 2 -28.39 19.47 20.09
CA ASN A 2 -26.96 19.36 20.36
C ASN A 2 -26.17 19.52 19.07
N LEU A 3 -25.27 20.50 18.99
CA LEU A 3 -24.48 20.82 17.78
C LEU A 3 -23.52 19.70 17.38
N TRP A 4 -23.25 18.75 18.28
CA TRP A 4 -22.35 17.63 18.02
C TRP A 4 -22.96 16.49 17.22
N VAL A 5 -24.29 16.40 17.17
CA VAL A 5 -25.03 15.32 16.49
C VAL A 5 -24.70 15.26 15.01
N ILE A 6 -24.79 16.38 14.30
CA ILE A 6 -24.60 16.42 12.84
C ILE A 6 -23.14 16.11 12.44
N PRO A 7 -22.10 16.77 13.00
CA PRO A 7 -20.71 16.47 12.64
C PRO A 7 -20.31 15.01 12.91
N ALA A 8 -20.76 14.45 14.04
CA ALA A 8 -20.48 13.06 14.37
C ALA A 8 -21.13 12.07 13.37
N LEU A 9 -22.40 12.31 12.99
CA LEU A 9 -23.08 11.51 11.98
C LEU A 9 -22.40 11.60 10.63
N VAL A 10 -22.06 12.81 10.17
CA VAL A 10 -21.36 13.02 8.89
C VAL A 10 -20.03 12.27 8.90
N SER A 11 -19.27 12.34 9.97
CA SER A 11 -17.98 11.63 10.10
C SER A 11 -18.16 10.11 10.09
N ALA A 12 -19.19 9.57 10.73
CA ALA A 12 -19.49 8.15 10.71
C ALA A 12 -19.79 7.67 9.28
N VAL A 13 -20.65 8.40 8.56
CA VAL A 13 -21.04 8.05 7.17
C VAL A 13 -19.86 8.17 6.22
N VAL A 14 -19.11 9.27 6.27
CA VAL A 14 -17.92 9.49 5.41
C VAL A 14 -16.88 8.41 5.64
N SER A 15 -16.56 8.10 6.90
CA SER A 15 -15.60 7.05 7.24
C SER A 15 -16.07 5.67 6.75
N ALA A 16 -17.35 5.33 6.92
CA ALA A 16 -17.90 4.05 6.44
C ALA A 16 -17.80 3.94 4.92
N ILE A 17 -18.21 4.97 4.17
CA ILE A 17 -18.13 4.99 2.70
C ILE A 17 -16.68 4.82 2.23
N LEU A 18 -15.73 5.54 2.84
CA LEU A 18 -14.32 5.44 2.47
C LEU A 18 -13.75 4.06 2.76
N GLY A 19 -14.05 3.49 3.93
CA GLY A 19 -13.62 2.14 4.28
C GLY A 19 -14.10 1.10 3.27
N ILE A 20 -15.39 1.15 2.90
CA ILE A 20 -15.98 0.25 1.90
C ILE A 20 -15.35 0.48 0.52
N THR A 21 -15.20 1.74 0.10
CA THR A 21 -14.63 2.08 -1.22
C THR A 21 -13.19 1.57 -1.35
N ILE A 22 -12.35 1.77 -0.34
CA ILE A 22 -10.96 1.30 -0.35
C ILE A 22 -10.89 -0.22 -0.43
N LEU A 23 -11.75 -0.92 0.31
CA LEU A 23 -11.82 -2.38 0.27
C LEU A 23 -12.29 -2.88 -1.10
N TYR A 24 -13.27 -2.21 -1.71
CA TYR A 24 -13.81 -2.55 -3.02
C TYR A 24 -12.77 -2.38 -4.14
N ILE A 25 -11.89 -1.37 -4.08
CA ILE A 25 -10.83 -1.14 -5.07
C ILE A 25 -9.94 -2.38 -5.23
N ASN A 26 -9.49 -2.99 -4.13
CA ASN A 26 -8.75 -4.25 -4.17
C ASN A 26 -8.77 -4.96 -2.80
N PRO A 27 -9.70 -5.91 -2.57
CA PRO A 27 -9.85 -6.59 -1.27
C PRO A 27 -8.71 -7.56 -0.95
N LYS A 28 -7.93 -7.98 -1.95
CA LYS A 28 -6.79 -8.90 -1.76
C LYS A 28 -5.55 -8.18 -1.21
N ARG A 29 -5.48 -6.86 -1.34
CA ARG A 29 -4.35 -6.06 -0.84
C ARG A 29 -4.40 -5.91 0.67
N SER A 30 -3.27 -6.20 1.31
CA SER A 30 -3.13 -6.08 2.75
C SER A 30 -3.29 -4.64 3.26
N ASP A 31 -2.69 -3.67 2.58
CA ASP A 31 -2.79 -2.26 2.93
C ASP A 31 -4.24 -1.73 2.79
N ASN A 32 -4.98 -2.10 1.73
CA ASN A 32 -6.39 -1.73 1.60
C ASN A 32 -7.23 -2.28 2.75
N ARG A 33 -6.99 -3.52 3.17
CA ARG A 33 -7.69 -4.10 4.32
C ARG A 33 -7.42 -3.34 5.61
N TRP A 34 -6.17 -2.92 5.85
CA TRP A 34 -5.82 -2.15 7.03
C TRP A 34 -6.36 -0.72 6.97
N PHE A 35 -6.34 -0.06 5.79
CA PHE A 35 -7.03 1.22 5.60
C PHE A 35 -8.52 1.12 5.87
N SER A 36 -9.18 0.12 5.27
CA SER A 36 -10.62 -0.12 5.46
C SER A 36 -10.95 -0.37 6.94
N LEU A 37 -10.13 -1.16 7.64
CA LEU A 37 -10.30 -1.45 9.06
C LEU A 37 -10.10 -0.20 9.93
N ALA A 38 -9.15 0.68 9.62
CA ALA A 38 -8.96 1.95 10.32
C ALA A 38 -10.19 2.86 10.15
N PHE A 39 -10.72 2.95 8.93
CA PHE A 39 -11.96 3.71 8.68
C PHE A 39 -13.19 3.08 9.33
N PHE A 40 -13.25 1.76 9.39
CA PHE A 40 -14.31 1.07 10.15
C PHE A 40 -14.30 1.49 11.62
N PHE A 41 -13.14 1.48 12.30
CA PHE A 41 -13.05 1.90 13.68
C PHE A 41 -13.32 3.40 13.86
N ALA A 42 -12.90 4.25 12.93
CA ALA A 42 -13.26 5.67 12.94
C ALA A 42 -14.78 5.90 12.78
N ALA A 43 -15.43 5.13 11.90
CA ALA A 43 -16.88 5.18 11.70
C ALA A 43 -17.63 4.74 12.97
N VAL A 44 -17.19 3.66 13.61
CA VAL A 44 -17.79 3.14 14.85
C VAL A 44 -17.60 4.12 16.00
N TRP A 45 -16.42 4.72 16.14
CA TRP A 45 -16.17 5.77 17.13
C TRP A 45 -17.12 6.96 16.91
N SER A 46 -17.18 7.48 15.67
CA SER A 46 -18.08 8.60 15.33
C SER A 46 -19.54 8.27 15.55
N LEU A 47 -19.95 7.04 15.23
CA LEU A 47 -21.32 6.56 15.50
C LEU A 47 -21.62 6.52 17.01
N GLY A 48 -20.68 6.08 17.82
CA GLY A 48 -20.80 6.12 19.28
C GLY A 48 -21.00 7.51 19.81
N GLN A 49 -20.21 8.50 19.35
CA GLN A 49 -20.39 9.90 19.71
C GLN A 49 -21.72 10.49 19.22
N PHE A 50 -22.16 10.12 18.02
CA PHE A 50 -23.50 10.50 17.54
C PHE A 50 -24.60 9.97 18.46
N LEU A 51 -24.52 8.71 18.88
CA LEU A 51 -25.51 8.10 19.80
C LEU A 51 -25.49 8.75 21.18
N GLN A 52 -24.30 9.04 21.73
CA GLN A 52 -24.16 9.76 23.00
C GLN A 52 -24.74 11.17 22.91
N ALA A 53 -24.37 11.95 21.89
CA ALA A 53 -24.83 13.32 21.71
C ALA A 53 -26.34 13.44 21.43
N SER A 54 -26.97 12.41 20.89
CA SER A 54 -28.41 12.34 20.63
C SER A 54 -29.21 11.65 21.74
N SER A 55 -28.55 11.13 22.78
CA SER A 55 -29.19 10.41 23.86
C SER A 55 -30.10 11.33 24.72
N THR A 56 -31.21 10.77 25.20
CA THR A 56 -32.13 11.46 26.10
C THR A 56 -32.22 10.83 27.48
N ASP A 57 -31.60 9.68 27.65
CA ASP A 57 -31.61 8.86 28.85
C ASP A 57 -30.28 8.11 29.08
N PRO A 58 -29.99 7.67 30.32
CA PRO A 58 -28.73 7.01 30.64
C PRO A 58 -28.46 5.70 29.86
N ARG A 59 -29.50 4.96 29.43
CA ARG A 59 -29.31 3.68 28.72
C ARG A 59 -28.89 3.91 27.28
N SER A 60 -29.55 4.83 26.59
CA SER A 60 -29.17 5.19 25.22
C SER A 60 -27.77 5.81 25.18
N PHE A 61 -27.42 6.64 26.21
CA PHE A 61 -26.09 7.17 26.38
C PHE A 61 -25.01 6.09 26.58
N LEU A 62 -25.26 5.12 27.47
CA LEU A 62 -24.33 4.02 27.71
C LEU A 62 -24.13 3.15 26.45
N LEU A 63 -25.19 2.91 25.69
CA LEU A 63 -25.09 2.21 24.41
C LEU A 63 -24.15 2.95 23.44
N GLY A 64 -24.29 4.27 23.34
CA GLY A 64 -23.38 5.10 22.55
C GLY A 64 -21.94 5.02 23.03
N ALA A 65 -21.71 5.02 24.34
CA ALA A 65 -20.37 4.85 24.91
C ALA A 65 -19.78 3.47 24.58
N VAL A 66 -20.54 2.39 24.69
CA VAL A 66 -20.09 1.03 24.34
C VAL A 66 -19.66 0.97 22.86
N VAL A 67 -20.46 1.52 21.97
CA VAL A 67 -20.15 1.58 20.53
C VAL A 67 -18.91 2.43 20.28
N GLY A 68 -18.82 3.62 20.87
CA GLY A 68 -17.70 4.55 20.68
C GLY A 68 -16.36 3.98 21.17
N TRP A 69 -16.34 3.41 22.37
CA TRP A 69 -15.14 2.80 22.95
C TRP A 69 -14.62 1.60 22.16
N PHE A 70 -15.50 0.84 21.50
CA PHE A 70 -15.06 -0.19 20.56
C PHE A 70 -14.20 0.41 19.43
N GLY A 71 -14.63 1.52 18.84
CA GLY A 71 -13.84 2.21 17.81
C GLY A 71 -12.53 2.77 18.34
N THR A 72 -12.60 3.48 19.47
CA THR A 72 -11.46 4.17 20.10
C THR A 72 -10.36 3.19 20.52
N CYS A 73 -10.71 2.07 21.14
CA CYS A 73 -9.75 1.08 21.60
C CYS A 73 -8.88 0.50 20.46
N PHE A 74 -9.42 0.34 19.26
CA PHE A 74 -8.72 -0.41 18.20
C PHE A 74 -8.08 0.46 17.11
N ILE A 75 -8.42 1.75 17.01
CA ILE A 75 -7.92 2.62 15.92
C ILE A 75 -6.39 2.79 15.96
N GLY A 76 -5.80 3.00 17.14
CA GLY A 76 -4.35 3.23 17.31
C GLY A 76 -3.51 2.03 16.85
N VAL A 77 -3.84 0.83 17.32
CA VAL A 77 -3.15 -0.40 16.92
C VAL A 77 -3.35 -0.74 15.44
N THR A 78 -4.51 -0.38 14.88
CA THR A 78 -4.80 -0.56 13.46
C THR A 78 -3.95 0.36 12.59
N LEU A 79 -3.78 1.64 12.98
CA LEU A 79 -2.89 2.58 12.31
C LEU A 79 -1.43 2.11 12.34
N LEU A 80 -0.98 1.55 13.46
CA LEU A 80 0.36 0.95 13.53
C LEU A 80 0.51 -0.23 12.55
N ASN A 81 -0.45 -1.14 12.52
CA ASN A 81 -0.42 -2.26 11.56
C ASN A 81 -0.43 -1.76 10.11
N LEU A 82 -1.22 -0.74 9.79
CA LEU A 82 -1.20 -0.08 8.49
C LEU A 82 0.21 0.46 8.19
N ALA A 83 0.84 1.17 9.11
CA ALA A 83 2.17 1.75 8.93
C ALA A 83 3.27 0.68 8.79
N LEU A 84 3.11 -0.49 9.39
CA LEU A 84 4.03 -1.62 9.25
C LEU A 84 3.90 -2.33 7.89
N VAL A 85 2.69 -2.35 7.32
CA VAL A 85 2.41 -3.00 6.03
C VAL A 85 2.65 -2.06 4.86
N TYR A 86 2.40 -0.76 5.02
CA TYR A 86 2.46 0.24 3.97
C TYR A 86 3.80 0.32 3.22
N PRO A 87 4.99 0.30 3.88
CA PRO A 87 6.25 0.13 3.17
C PRO A 87 6.46 -1.35 2.89
N ARG A 88 6.03 -1.83 1.73
CA ARG A 88 6.07 -3.21 1.23
C ARG A 88 7.37 -4.01 1.49
N LYS A 89 8.43 -3.38 1.99
CA LYS A 89 9.76 -3.97 2.22
C LYS A 89 9.92 -4.65 3.60
N ARG A 90 8.91 -4.62 4.49
CA ARG A 90 9.08 -5.13 5.86
C ARG A 90 8.58 -6.56 6.02
N LYS A 91 9.50 -7.48 6.32
CA LYS A 91 9.21 -8.89 6.66
C LYS A 91 8.53 -9.08 8.04
N ILE A 92 8.48 -8.03 8.88
CA ILE A 92 8.06 -8.10 10.30
C ILE A 92 6.60 -8.55 10.45
N THR A 93 5.71 -8.14 9.53
CA THR A 93 4.27 -8.49 9.61
C THR A 93 3.95 -9.88 9.08
N ARG A 94 4.95 -10.64 8.60
CA ARG A 94 4.76 -11.98 8.05
C ARG A 94 4.56 -13.06 9.13
N HIS A 95 4.86 -12.74 10.41
CA HIS A 95 4.63 -13.66 11.51
C HIS A 95 3.16 -13.65 11.94
N ARG A 96 2.50 -14.78 11.73
CA ARG A 96 1.06 -15.02 11.98
C ARG A 96 0.60 -14.63 13.40
N PHE A 97 1.49 -14.61 14.36
CA PHE A 97 1.18 -14.34 15.77
C PHE A 97 1.41 -12.89 16.20
N VAL A 98 2.15 -12.07 15.44
CA VAL A 98 2.47 -10.69 15.85
C VAL A 98 1.22 -9.81 15.88
N GLN A 99 0.35 -9.92 14.89
CA GLN A 99 -0.85 -9.11 14.81
C GLN A 99 -1.85 -9.39 15.93
N PRO A 100 -2.27 -10.64 16.19
CA PRO A 100 -3.14 -10.93 17.33
C PRO A 100 -2.55 -10.48 18.68
N LEU A 101 -1.24 -10.62 18.88
CA LEU A 101 -0.56 -10.21 20.10
C LEU A 101 -0.62 -8.67 20.30
N LEU A 102 -0.53 -7.88 19.23
CA LEU A 102 -0.65 -6.44 19.31
C LEU A 102 -2.08 -5.98 19.68
N TYR A 103 -3.11 -6.72 19.28
CA TYR A 103 -4.51 -6.39 19.62
C TYR A 103 -4.91 -6.83 21.02
N LEU A 104 -4.26 -7.82 21.60
CA LEU A 104 -4.65 -8.39 22.89
C LEU A 104 -4.78 -7.37 24.03
N PRO A 105 -3.82 -6.44 24.25
CA PRO A 105 -3.98 -5.41 25.28
C PRO A 105 -5.23 -4.54 25.08
N PHE A 106 -5.55 -4.19 23.83
CA PHE A 106 -6.68 -3.34 23.48
C PHE A 106 -8.02 -4.06 23.66
N VAL A 107 -8.07 -5.37 23.42
CA VAL A 107 -9.21 -6.22 23.80
C VAL A 107 -9.41 -6.20 25.31
N LEU A 108 -8.34 -6.34 26.09
CA LEU A 108 -8.41 -6.27 27.56
C LEU A 108 -8.87 -4.90 28.05
N PHE A 109 -8.39 -3.81 27.48
CA PHE A 109 -8.89 -2.46 27.80
C PHE A 109 -10.38 -2.31 27.54
N TYR A 110 -10.86 -2.80 26.39
CA TYR A 110 -12.28 -2.75 26.07
C TYR A 110 -13.12 -3.62 27.03
N ILE A 111 -12.66 -4.83 27.39
CA ILE A 111 -13.32 -5.66 28.38
C ILE A 111 -13.35 -4.94 29.76
N THR A 112 -12.25 -4.31 30.16
CA THR A 112 -12.20 -3.55 31.41
C THR A 112 -13.20 -2.38 31.40
N PHE A 113 -13.38 -1.69 30.27
CA PHE A 113 -14.43 -0.69 30.13
C PHE A 113 -15.83 -1.32 30.30
N LEU A 114 -16.13 -2.43 29.64
CA LEU A 114 -17.43 -3.10 29.72
C LEU A 114 -17.78 -3.60 31.13
N THR A 115 -16.76 -3.97 31.90
CA THR A 115 -16.89 -4.46 33.28
C THR A 115 -16.69 -3.40 34.36
N ASN A 116 -16.58 -2.14 33.97
CA ASN A 116 -16.23 -1.03 34.86
C ASN A 116 -17.13 -0.88 36.08
N ASN A 117 -18.41 -1.25 35.98
CA ASN A 117 -19.35 -1.20 37.12
C ASN A 117 -18.96 -2.07 38.29
N TRP A 118 -18.03 -3.05 38.09
CA TRP A 118 -17.60 -3.96 39.18
C TRP A 118 -16.34 -3.46 39.91
N HIS A 119 -15.46 -2.71 39.21
CA HIS A 119 -14.13 -2.41 39.74
C HIS A 119 -13.72 -0.95 39.66
N HIS A 120 -14.41 -0.11 38.86
CA HIS A 120 -14.16 1.32 38.68
C HIS A 120 -12.70 1.67 38.27
N LEU A 121 -11.99 0.74 37.60
CA LEU A 121 -10.60 0.94 37.19
C LEU A 121 -10.46 1.69 35.87
N PHE A 122 -11.47 1.62 35.01
CA PHE A 122 -11.46 2.35 33.72
C PHE A 122 -11.98 3.78 33.90
N TYR A 123 -13.14 3.92 34.54
CA TYR A 123 -13.69 5.19 35.03
C TYR A 123 -13.96 5.07 36.54
N GLU A 124 -13.47 6.01 37.31
CA GLU A 124 -13.87 6.16 38.72
C GLU A 124 -15.33 6.60 38.81
N THR A 125 -15.71 7.57 37.94
CA THR A 125 -17.08 8.04 37.82
C THR A 125 -17.42 8.20 36.32
N PHE A 126 -18.56 7.67 35.90
CA PHE A 126 -19.11 7.79 34.57
C PHE A 126 -20.62 7.95 34.66
N THR A 127 -21.09 9.19 34.56
CA THR A 127 -22.51 9.54 34.83
C THR A 127 -23.09 10.31 33.65
N PHE A 128 -24.37 10.06 33.38
CA PHE A 128 -25.14 10.81 32.41
C PHE A 128 -25.55 12.17 33.03
N GLU A 129 -25.21 13.26 32.34
CA GLU A 129 -25.56 14.63 32.72
C GLU A 129 -26.07 15.39 31.48
N LYS A 130 -27.38 15.58 31.40
CA LYS A 130 -28.03 16.18 30.25
C LYS A 130 -27.59 17.59 29.88
N SER A 131 -27.06 18.32 30.83
CA SER A 131 -26.54 19.68 30.65
C SER A 131 -25.13 19.72 30.08
N ALA A 132 -24.37 18.62 30.22
CA ALA A 132 -23.02 18.52 29.68
C ALA A 132 -22.99 18.38 28.13
N PRO A 133 -21.97 18.88 27.42
CA PRO A 133 -21.86 18.85 25.96
C PRO A 133 -21.97 17.45 25.36
N MET A 134 -21.37 16.48 26.02
CA MET A 134 -21.47 15.04 25.62
C MET A 134 -22.41 14.26 26.51
N HIS A 135 -23.23 14.94 27.30
CA HIS A 135 -24.14 14.34 28.25
C HIS A 135 -23.46 13.45 29.29
N SER A 136 -22.16 13.68 29.60
CA SER A 136 -21.41 12.90 30.59
C SER A 136 -20.55 13.77 31.52
N ILE A 137 -20.36 13.25 32.72
CA ILE A 137 -19.29 13.64 33.64
C ILE A 137 -18.43 12.40 33.85
N GLU A 138 -17.13 12.54 33.54
CA GLU A 138 -16.18 11.43 33.52
C GLU A 138 -14.98 11.75 34.41
N ILE A 139 -14.69 10.84 35.33
CA ILE A 139 -13.43 10.86 36.11
C ILE A 139 -12.68 9.59 35.69
N PHE A 140 -11.49 9.80 35.16
CA PHE A 140 -10.72 8.71 34.53
C PHE A 140 -9.97 7.88 35.58
N GLY A 141 -10.11 6.56 35.50
CA GLY A 141 -9.38 5.59 36.30
C GLY A 141 -7.99 5.23 35.74
N PRO A 142 -7.20 4.45 36.48
CA PRO A 142 -5.82 4.12 36.10
C PRO A 142 -5.72 3.31 34.80
N ILE A 143 -6.67 2.44 34.51
CA ILE A 143 -6.68 1.65 33.25
C ILE A 143 -7.00 2.52 32.03
N TYR A 144 -7.84 3.54 32.19
CA TYR A 144 -8.05 4.55 31.14
C TYR A 144 -6.73 5.21 30.74
N TRP A 145 -5.95 5.68 31.72
CA TRP A 145 -4.66 6.32 31.43
C TRP A 145 -3.66 5.36 30.79
N LEU A 146 -3.66 4.10 31.21
CA LEU A 146 -2.82 3.09 30.58
C LEU A 146 -3.22 2.86 29.11
N HIS A 147 -4.52 2.73 28.83
CA HIS A 147 -5.07 2.66 27.46
C HIS A 147 -4.70 3.91 26.64
N PHE A 148 -4.86 5.09 27.23
CA PHE A 148 -4.53 6.36 26.59
C PHE A 148 -3.08 6.38 26.14
N PHE A 149 -2.13 6.19 27.04
CA PHE A 149 -0.71 6.19 26.70
C PHE A 149 -0.34 5.09 25.71
N ALA A 150 -0.91 3.89 25.83
CA ALA A 150 -0.68 2.80 24.88
C ALA A 150 -1.19 3.16 23.47
N SER A 151 -2.40 3.70 23.36
CA SER A 151 -2.98 4.11 22.06
C SER A 151 -2.18 5.21 21.38
N TYR A 152 -1.81 6.26 22.13
CA TYR A 152 -0.99 7.34 21.59
C TYR A 152 0.42 6.86 21.20
N ALA A 153 1.04 5.98 21.99
CA ALA A 153 2.31 5.38 21.61
C ALA A 153 2.22 4.63 20.27
N MET A 154 1.13 3.89 20.02
CA MET A 154 0.90 3.23 18.73
C MET A 154 0.71 4.22 17.58
N ILE A 155 -0.06 5.31 17.80
CA ILE A 155 -0.27 6.36 16.80
C ILE A 155 1.04 7.11 16.48
N PHE A 156 1.84 7.49 17.49
CA PHE A 156 3.12 8.15 17.30
C PHE A 156 4.11 7.24 16.55
N LEU A 157 4.17 5.96 16.91
CA LEU A 157 5.02 5.00 16.19
C LEU A 157 4.58 4.85 14.74
N ALA A 158 3.27 4.77 14.47
CA ALA A 158 2.73 4.76 13.11
C ALA A 158 3.11 6.02 12.34
N LEU A 159 2.99 7.19 12.96
CA LEU A 159 3.34 8.48 12.36
C LEU A 159 4.84 8.55 11.99
N ILE A 160 5.73 8.15 12.91
CA ILE A 160 7.18 8.07 12.64
C ILE A 160 7.46 7.18 11.42
N LEU A 161 6.78 6.03 11.32
CA LEU A 161 6.95 5.11 10.20
C LEU A 161 6.46 5.72 8.89
N PHE A 162 5.32 6.39 8.86
CA PHE A 162 4.81 7.08 7.67
C PHE A 162 5.69 8.25 7.24
N VAL A 163 6.16 9.07 8.18
CA VAL A 163 7.11 10.16 7.91
C VAL A 163 8.40 9.60 7.31
N LYS A 164 8.96 8.53 7.89
CA LYS A 164 10.16 7.88 7.36
C LYS A 164 9.96 7.42 5.91
N VAL A 165 8.86 6.77 5.59
CA VAL A 165 8.55 6.32 4.22
C VAL A 165 8.41 7.52 3.29
N THR A 166 7.68 8.55 3.70
CA THR A 166 7.46 9.79 2.94
C THR A 166 8.77 10.51 2.61
N CYS A 167 9.71 10.56 3.56
CA CYS A 167 11.01 11.21 3.38
C CYS A 167 12.00 10.38 2.55
N THR A 168 11.86 9.05 2.55
CA THR A 168 12.81 8.16 1.84
C THR A 168 12.36 7.80 0.42
N THR A 169 11.11 8.07 0.06
CA THR A 169 10.61 7.79 -1.29
C THR A 169 11.12 8.81 -2.31
N ARG A 170 11.50 8.33 -3.51
CA ARG A 170 11.97 9.17 -4.62
C ARG A 170 10.83 9.66 -5.52
N SER A 171 9.72 8.96 -5.54
CA SER A 171 8.55 9.30 -6.37
C SER A 171 7.82 10.52 -5.81
N LYS A 172 7.60 11.55 -6.64
CA LYS A 172 6.86 12.76 -6.26
C LYS A 172 5.43 12.43 -5.82
N ASN A 173 4.76 11.52 -6.53
CA ASN A 173 3.38 11.13 -6.22
C ASN A 173 3.31 10.36 -4.90
N GLU A 174 4.25 9.43 -4.66
CA GLU A 174 4.34 8.70 -3.39
C GLU A 174 4.60 9.65 -2.22
N ARG A 175 5.52 10.59 -2.39
CA ARG A 175 5.83 11.58 -1.38
C ARG A 175 4.61 12.44 -1.04
N MET A 176 3.85 12.89 -2.05
CA MET A 176 2.64 13.68 -1.84
C MET A 176 1.55 12.85 -1.15
N SER A 177 1.34 11.61 -1.57
CA SER A 177 0.41 10.69 -0.90
C SER A 177 0.80 10.45 0.56
N GLY A 178 2.09 10.26 0.82
CA GLY A 178 2.61 10.09 2.17
C GLY A 178 2.40 11.34 3.04
N MET A 179 2.61 12.54 2.50
CA MET A 179 2.33 13.80 3.22
C MET A 179 0.84 13.93 3.55
N LEU A 180 -0.06 13.61 2.62
CA LEU A 180 -1.50 13.64 2.86
C LEU A 180 -1.91 12.62 3.93
N LEU A 181 -1.30 11.43 3.93
CA LEU A 181 -1.54 10.40 4.94
C LEU A 181 -1.05 10.86 6.32
N VAL A 182 0.13 11.47 6.40
CA VAL A 182 0.67 12.06 7.64
C VAL A 182 -0.26 13.16 8.18
N ALA A 183 -0.69 14.07 7.31
CA ALA A 183 -1.65 15.12 7.69
C ALA A 183 -2.99 14.54 8.15
N ALA A 184 -3.48 13.50 7.49
CA ALA A 184 -4.72 12.80 7.84
C ALA A 184 -4.68 12.15 9.24
N ILE A 185 -3.51 11.81 9.75
CA ILE A 185 -3.33 11.30 11.13
C ILE A 185 -3.13 12.43 12.11
N ILE A 186 -2.38 13.47 11.75
CA ILE A 186 -2.07 14.60 12.64
C ILE A 186 -3.33 15.40 12.98
N ILE A 187 -4.23 15.62 12.03
CA ILE A 187 -5.44 16.45 12.24
C ILE A 187 -6.33 15.91 13.36
N PRO A 188 -6.76 14.62 13.36
CA PRO A 188 -7.53 14.06 14.47
C PRO A 188 -6.75 14.06 15.79
N LEU A 189 -5.45 13.75 15.75
CA LEU A 189 -4.59 13.74 16.95
C LEU A 189 -4.54 15.11 17.64
N LEU A 190 -4.37 16.19 16.88
CA LEU A 190 -4.38 17.54 17.43
C LEU A 190 -5.75 17.94 17.94
N SER A 191 -6.81 17.51 17.26
CA SER A 191 -8.18 17.78 17.72
C SER A 191 -8.49 17.07 19.03
N ASP A 192 -8.06 15.83 19.18
CA ASP A 192 -8.24 15.05 20.39
C ASP A 192 -7.50 15.68 21.59
N ILE A 193 -6.24 16.09 21.40
CA ILE A 193 -5.48 16.86 22.40
C ILE A 193 -6.18 18.19 22.74
N TYR A 194 -6.70 18.89 21.72
CA TYR A 194 -7.43 20.14 21.94
C TYR A 194 -8.69 19.92 22.79
N THR A 195 -9.49 18.88 22.50
CA THR A 195 -10.69 18.58 23.28
C THR A 195 -10.38 18.21 24.73
N MET A 196 -9.23 17.58 25.00
CA MET A 196 -8.78 17.30 26.37
C MET A 196 -8.36 18.55 27.15
N LEU A 197 -7.84 19.56 26.44
CA LEU A 197 -7.36 20.80 27.09
C LEU A 197 -8.47 21.83 27.28
N MET A 198 -9.56 21.75 26.51
CA MET A 198 -10.66 22.70 26.54
C MET A 198 -11.86 22.15 27.32
N PRO A 199 -12.37 22.90 28.32
CA PRO A 199 -13.51 22.45 29.13
C PRO A 199 -14.79 22.25 28.31
N LEU A 200 -14.95 23.01 27.22
CA LEU A 200 -16.12 23.00 26.35
C LEU A 200 -15.69 23.11 24.89
N PRO A 201 -15.20 22.02 24.27
CA PRO A 201 -14.81 22.06 22.87
C PRO A 201 -16.03 22.31 21.97
N PRO A 202 -15.91 23.16 20.92
CA PRO A 202 -17.04 23.56 20.09
C PRO A 202 -17.54 22.43 19.17
N PHE A 203 -16.69 21.42 18.91
CA PHE A 203 -16.98 20.30 18.02
C PHE A 203 -16.44 18.99 18.61
N PRO A 204 -17.08 17.83 18.30
CA PRO A 204 -16.52 16.54 18.65
C PRO A 204 -15.20 16.31 17.89
N GLU A 205 -14.22 15.70 18.54
CA GLU A 205 -12.93 15.33 17.91
C GLU A 205 -13.11 14.49 16.65
N THR A 206 -14.12 13.62 16.61
CA THR A 206 -14.45 12.78 15.46
C THR A 206 -14.87 13.57 14.22
N SER A 207 -15.29 14.84 14.36
CA SER A 207 -15.61 15.69 13.20
C SER A 207 -14.41 15.86 12.26
N THR A 208 -13.18 15.76 12.77
CA THR A 208 -11.95 15.82 12.00
C THR A 208 -11.72 14.59 11.10
N PHE A 209 -12.41 13.46 11.36
CA PHE A 209 -12.38 12.31 10.45
C PHE A 209 -12.98 12.62 9.09
N THR A 210 -13.88 13.61 8.99
CA THR A 210 -14.36 14.10 7.69
C THR A 210 -13.21 14.77 6.90
N ALA A 211 -12.42 15.62 7.55
CA ALA A 211 -11.24 16.24 6.92
C ALA A 211 -10.20 15.19 6.54
N THR A 212 -9.93 14.23 7.43
CA THR A 212 -9.09 13.05 7.15
C THR A 212 -9.58 12.31 5.92
N GLY A 213 -10.87 12.07 5.81
CA GLY A 213 -11.50 11.41 4.67
C GLY A 213 -11.27 12.17 3.36
N ILE A 214 -11.42 13.48 3.36
CA ILE A 214 -11.17 14.33 2.18
C ILE A 214 -9.70 14.24 1.75
N LEU A 215 -8.75 14.35 2.69
CA LEU A 215 -7.32 14.24 2.39
C LEU A 215 -6.97 12.88 1.78
N LEU A 216 -7.53 11.80 2.32
CA LEU A 216 -7.31 10.46 1.80
C LEU A 216 -8.02 10.22 0.47
N ALA A 217 -9.20 10.79 0.23
CA ALA A 217 -9.85 10.78 -1.07
C ALA A 217 -8.96 11.46 -2.13
N ILE A 218 -8.35 12.60 -1.82
CA ILE A 218 -7.38 13.27 -2.69
C ILE A 218 -6.16 12.38 -2.93
N ALA A 219 -5.63 11.73 -1.90
CA ALA A 219 -4.50 10.82 -2.03
C ALA A 219 -4.82 9.63 -2.94
N ILE A 220 -6.02 9.07 -2.83
CA ILE A 220 -6.48 7.93 -3.64
C ILE A 220 -6.74 8.36 -5.09
N LEU A 221 -7.53 9.41 -5.31
CA LEU A 221 -8.00 9.78 -6.65
C LEU A 221 -6.90 10.48 -7.47
N LYS A 222 -6.19 11.43 -6.86
CA LYS A 222 -5.19 12.24 -7.55
C LYS A 222 -3.80 11.59 -7.60
N TYR A 223 -3.39 10.95 -6.50
CA TYR A 223 -2.06 10.37 -6.35
C TYR A 223 -2.05 8.85 -6.41
N LYS A 224 -3.22 8.24 -6.72
CA LYS A 224 -3.38 6.78 -6.90
C LYS A 224 -2.91 5.95 -5.68
N LEU A 225 -3.19 6.45 -4.47
CA LEU A 225 -3.05 5.67 -3.26
C LEU A 225 -4.27 4.73 -3.14
N PRO A 226 -4.12 3.46 -2.80
CA PRO A 226 -2.90 2.68 -2.73
C PRO A 226 -2.36 2.35 -4.14
N TYR A 227 -1.03 2.29 -4.29
CA TYR A 227 -0.38 2.10 -5.59
C TYR A 227 -0.85 0.83 -6.30
N LYS A 228 -0.93 0.90 -7.65
CA LYS A 228 -1.26 -0.25 -8.49
C LYS A 228 -0.22 -1.35 -8.27
N GLU A 229 -0.64 -2.48 -7.71
CA GLU A 229 0.19 -3.67 -7.59
C GLU A 229 0.08 -4.45 -8.90
N TYR A 230 1.22 -4.64 -9.55
CA TYR A 230 1.28 -5.57 -10.67
C TYR A 230 1.33 -6.98 -10.09
N ILE A 231 0.23 -7.75 -10.27
CA ILE A 231 0.15 -9.14 -9.81
C ILE A 231 1.05 -9.99 -10.72
N MET A 232 2.32 -10.03 -10.37
CA MET A 232 3.33 -10.87 -11.00
C MET A 232 3.47 -12.15 -10.18
N THR A 233 2.53 -13.10 -10.36
CA THR A 233 2.70 -14.44 -9.79
C THR A 233 3.63 -15.22 -10.70
N PRO A 234 4.82 -15.64 -10.25
CA PRO A 234 5.69 -16.48 -11.03
C PRO A 234 5.04 -17.87 -11.17
N LEU A 235 4.51 -18.14 -12.35
CA LEU A 235 4.00 -19.46 -12.71
C LEU A 235 5.05 -20.10 -13.60
N ALA A 236 5.50 -21.31 -13.24
CA ALA A 236 6.41 -22.07 -14.09
C ALA A 236 5.68 -22.59 -15.32
N GLU A 237 6.31 -22.45 -16.48
CA GLU A 237 5.89 -23.16 -17.69
C GLU A 237 6.10 -24.67 -17.52
N GLU A 238 5.60 -25.49 -18.42
CA GLU A 238 5.85 -26.92 -18.37
C GLU A 238 7.33 -27.20 -18.65
N LEU A 239 7.97 -27.91 -17.71
CA LEU A 239 9.40 -28.19 -17.80
C LEU A 239 9.67 -29.27 -18.87
N ILE A 240 10.71 -29.04 -19.67
CA ILE A 240 11.18 -29.98 -20.69
C ILE A 240 12.55 -30.52 -20.28
N THR A 241 12.78 -31.78 -20.52
CA THR A 241 14.06 -32.48 -20.19
C THR A 241 15.12 -32.39 -21.31
N THR A 242 14.83 -31.70 -22.42
CA THR A 242 15.80 -31.47 -23.48
C THR A 242 16.92 -30.53 -23.05
N PRO A 243 18.12 -30.65 -23.60
CA PRO A 243 19.21 -29.70 -23.33
C PRO A 243 18.81 -28.27 -23.66
N GLN A 244 19.22 -27.33 -22.79
CA GLN A 244 18.98 -25.91 -23.00
C GLN A 244 19.70 -25.41 -24.26
N LYS A 245 18.94 -24.79 -25.17
CA LYS A 245 19.46 -24.31 -26.46
C LYS A 245 20.31 -23.03 -26.28
N TYR A 246 19.92 -22.16 -25.35
CA TYR A 246 20.58 -20.89 -25.05
C TYR A 246 21.01 -20.82 -23.59
N PRO A 247 22.13 -21.48 -23.19
CA PRO A 247 22.60 -21.41 -21.80
C PRO A 247 23.06 -20.00 -21.47
N LEU A 248 22.41 -19.36 -20.51
CA LEU A 248 22.76 -18.03 -20.01
C LEU A 248 23.45 -18.12 -18.64
N GLU A 249 24.50 -17.36 -18.46
CA GLU A 249 25.17 -17.22 -17.16
C GLU A 249 24.27 -16.43 -16.18
N LYS A 250 24.16 -16.88 -14.94
CA LYS A 250 23.30 -16.25 -13.93
C LYS A 250 23.75 -14.83 -13.60
N GLY A 251 22.79 -13.93 -13.42
CA GLY A 251 23.04 -12.56 -12.99
C GLY A 251 23.59 -11.65 -14.08
N LEU A 252 23.71 -12.12 -15.32
CA LEU A 252 24.15 -11.31 -16.43
C LEU A 252 22.99 -10.69 -17.22
N SER A 253 23.30 -9.55 -17.84
CA SER A 253 22.39 -8.81 -18.70
C SER A 253 22.85 -8.92 -20.14
N TYR A 254 21.91 -9.32 -21.00
CA TYR A 254 22.17 -9.66 -22.39
C TYR A 254 21.47 -8.71 -23.34
N LEU A 255 22.12 -8.41 -24.46
CA LEU A 255 21.59 -7.63 -25.56
C LEU A 255 21.18 -8.56 -26.71
N VAL A 256 19.96 -8.44 -27.18
CA VAL A 256 19.46 -9.10 -28.39
C VAL A 256 19.16 -8.04 -29.45
N LYS A 257 19.90 -8.04 -30.53
CA LYS A 257 19.71 -7.15 -31.69
C LYS A 257 18.83 -7.83 -32.71
N GLU A 258 17.63 -7.33 -32.93
CA GLU A 258 16.69 -7.88 -33.89
C GLU A 258 15.68 -6.84 -34.36
N GLU A 259 15.25 -6.98 -35.62
CA GLU A 259 14.20 -6.14 -36.21
C GLU A 259 12.79 -6.67 -35.88
N LYS A 260 12.66 -7.99 -35.75
CA LYS A 260 11.43 -8.68 -35.39
C LYS A 260 11.63 -9.41 -34.06
N LEU A 261 10.68 -9.29 -33.15
CA LEU A 261 10.74 -9.84 -31.79
C LEU A 261 10.59 -11.40 -31.78
N ASP A 262 11.39 -12.12 -32.51
CA ASP A 262 11.29 -13.58 -32.58
C ASP A 262 12.39 -14.26 -31.75
N LYS A 263 13.63 -13.76 -31.87
CA LYS A 263 14.79 -14.36 -31.21
C LYS A 263 14.85 -14.14 -29.72
N SER A 264 14.54 -12.93 -29.25
CA SER A 264 14.49 -12.62 -27.83
C SER A 264 13.45 -13.47 -27.11
N TYR A 265 12.28 -13.65 -27.72
CA TYR A 265 11.25 -14.53 -27.17
C TYR A 265 11.63 -16.02 -27.24
N GLU A 266 12.35 -16.48 -28.26
CA GLU A 266 12.87 -17.85 -28.34
C GLU A 266 13.85 -18.11 -27.17
N ILE A 267 14.80 -17.19 -26.91
CA ILE A 267 15.75 -17.29 -25.83
C ILE A 267 15.00 -17.24 -24.48
N PHE A 268 14.06 -16.32 -24.30
CA PHE A 268 13.26 -16.21 -23.09
C PHE A 268 12.45 -17.48 -22.82
N TYR A 269 11.80 -18.03 -23.84
CA TYR A 269 11.03 -19.27 -23.75
C TYR A 269 11.92 -20.45 -23.35
N ASP A 270 13.10 -20.56 -23.97
CA ASP A 270 14.10 -21.60 -23.63
C ASP A 270 14.49 -21.54 -22.14
N GLN A 271 14.66 -20.33 -21.55
CA GLN A 271 14.94 -20.21 -20.11
C GLN A 271 13.76 -20.71 -19.26
N VAL A 272 12.52 -20.30 -19.59
CA VAL A 272 11.36 -20.61 -18.73
C VAL A 272 10.97 -22.07 -18.75
N ILE A 273 11.14 -22.77 -19.88
CA ILE A 273 10.90 -24.23 -19.95
C ILE A 273 12.02 -25.04 -19.28
N HIS A 274 13.18 -24.44 -19.02
CA HIS A 274 14.30 -25.03 -18.27
C HIS A 274 14.36 -24.56 -16.81
N GLY A 275 13.24 -24.08 -16.25
CA GLY A 275 13.05 -23.84 -14.82
C GLY A 275 13.38 -22.44 -14.34
N TYR A 276 13.53 -21.46 -15.24
CA TYR A 276 13.57 -20.06 -14.84
C TYR A 276 12.16 -19.50 -14.72
N SER A 277 11.94 -18.61 -13.77
CA SER A 277 10.70 -17.85 -13.66
C SER A 277 10.78 -16.63 -14.55
N GLY A 278 9.93 -16.56 -15.59
CA GLY A 278 9.98 -15.50 -16.59
C GLY A 278 9.07 -14.31 -16.26
N LEU A 279 9.53 -13.09 -16.57
CA LEU A 279 8.73 -11.87 -16.65
C LEU A 279 9.00 -11.20 -18.01
N SER A 280 7.97 -11.04 -18.84
CA SER A 280 8.06 -10.29 -20.08
C SER A 280 7.50 -8.88 -19.90
N ILE A 281 8.29 -7.87 -20.26
CA ILE A 281 7.88 -6.45 -20.27
C ILE A 281 7.89 -6.01 -21.72
N THR A 282 6.71 -5.78 -22.28
CA THR A 282 6.51 -5.69 -23.71
C THR A 282 5.67 -4.51 -24.16
N LYS A 283 5.92 -4.04 -25.38
CA LYS A 283 5.06 -3.09 -26.10
C LYS A 283 3.85 -3.73 -26.77
N LEU A 284 3.83 -5.06 -26.86
CA LEU A 284 2.74 -5.80 -27.48
C LEU A 284 1.62 -6.12 -26.48
N PRO A 285 0.35 -6.20 -26.92
CA PRO A 285 -0.73 -6.69 -26.08
C PRO A 285 -0.46 -8.12 -25.58
N PRO A 286 -0.75 -8.44 -24.29
CA PRO A 286 -0.46 -9.74 -23.70
C PRO A 286 -1.04 -10.94 -24.50
N GLU A 287 -2.24 -10.79 -25.05
CA GLU A 287 -2.90 -11.83 -25.84
C GLU A 287 -2.06 -12.18 -27.08
N LYS A 288 -1.52 -11.17 -27.80
CA LYS A 288 -0.68 -11.37 -28.98
C LYS A 288 0.65 -12.05 -28.63
N VAL A 289 1.23 -11.70 -27.46
CA VAL A 289 2.46 -12.35 -26.99
C VAL A 289 2.21 -13.81 -26.68
N ARG A 290 1.12 -14.13 -25.97
CA ARG A 290 0.75 -15.51 -25.63
C ARG A 290 0.48 -16.35 -26.87
N GLU A 291 -0.27 -15.84 -27.82
CA GLU A 291 -0.61 -16.53 -29.07
C GLU A 291 0.63 -16.79 -29.92
N ARG A 292 1.47 -15.75 -30.12
CA ARG A 292 2.62 -15.82 -31.04
C ARG A 292 3.78 -16.64 -30.48
N TYR A 293 4.10 -16.47 -29.19
CA TYR A 293 5.31 -17.04 -28.57
C TYR A 293 5.03 -18.20 -27.62
N LYS A 294 3.79 -18.67 -27.55
CA LYS A 294 3.34 -19.82 -26.72
C LYS A 294 3.68 -19.69 -25.23
N ILE A 295 3.80 -18.47 -24.73
CA ILE A 295 4.04 -18.18 -23.32
C ILE A 295 2.70 -18.23 -22.59
N ALA A 296 2.38 -19.37 -21.97
CA ALA A 296 1.06 -19.58 -21.38
C ALA A 296 0.94 -19.01 -19.95
N LYS A 297 1.96 -19.22 -19.13
CA LYS A 297 1.88 -19.01 -17.67
C LYS A 297 2.72 -17.82 -17.16
N SER A 298 3.84 -17.51 -17.83
CA SER A 298 4.71 -16.41 -17.41
C SER A 298 3.98 -15.06 -17.40
N PRO A 299 4.16 -14.22 -16.38
CA PRO A 299 3.56 -12.90 -16.31
C PRO A 299 4.06 -11.99 -17.42
N ILE A 300 3.14 -11.21 -17.99
CA ILE A 300 3.41 -10.24 -19.05
C ILE A 300 2.97 -8.87 -18.56
N LEU A 301 3.90 -7.92 -18.54
CA LEU A 301 3.64 -6.51 -18.21
C LEU A 301 3.60 -5.71 -19.51
N TRP A 302 2.44 -5.17 -19.83
CA TRP A 302 2.25 -4.40 -21.06
C TRP A 302 2.62 -2.93 -20.87
N LEU A 303 3.66 -2.46 -21.57
CA LEU A 303 4.04 -1.05 -21.56
C LEU A 303 3.14 -0.27 -22.53
N THR A 304 2.18 0.47 -21.97
CA THR A 304 1.17 1.21 -22.76
C THR A 304 0.59 2.38 -21.97
N PHE A 305 0.00 3.37 -22.67
CA PHE A 305 -0.76 4.44 -22.03
C PHE A 305 -2.21 4.04 -21.68
N LYS A 306 -2.65 2.85 -22.07
CA LYS A 306 -3.99 2.35 -21.77
C LYS A 306 -4.09 1.94 -20.30
N GLU A 307 -5.21 2.25 -19.65
CA GLU A 307 -5.50 1.85 -18.28
C GLU A 307 -6.22 0.49 -18.26
N VAL A 308 -5.45 -0.59 -18.42
CA VAL A 308 -5.93 -1.97 -18.37
C VAL A 308 -5.13 -2.79 -17.35
N GLU A 309 -5.60 -3.98 -17.04
CA GLU A 309 -4.92 -4.88 -16.11
C GLU A 309 -3.52 -5.27 -16.65
N ASN A 310 -2.54 -5.36 -15.77
CA ASN A 310 -1.12 -5.65 -16.09
C ASN A 310 -0.49 -4.71 -17.13
N ALA A 311 -1.01 -3.48 -17.25
CA ALA A 311 -0.41 -2.44 -18.06
C ALA A 311 0.29 -1.37 -17.20
N ILE A 312 1.41 -0.88 -17.70
CA ILE A 312 2.19 0.18 -17.10
C ILE A 312 2.44 1.29 -18.11
N SER A 313 2.33 2.54 -17.66
CA SER A 313 2.66 3.68 -18.52
C SER A 313 4.17 3.76 -18.76
N PRO A 314 4.62 4.02 -20.01
CA PRO A 314 6.03 4.27 -20.29
C PRO A 314 6.65 5.43 -19.50
N LYS A 315 5.81 6.33 -18.95
CA LYS A 315 6.23 7.44 -18.08
C LYS A 315 6.41 7.02 -16.62
N ASP A 316 5.84 5.88 -16.20
CA ASP A 316 5.89 5.39 -14.83
C ASP A 316 7.12 4.48 -14.60
N ILE A 317 8.29 5.11 -14.65
CA ILE A 317 9.58 4.42 -14.47
C ILE A 317 9.69 3.77 -13.08
N GLU A 318 9.20 4.45 -12.04
CA GLU A 318 9.25 3.92 -10.68
C GLU A 318 8.34 2.69 -10.52
N GLY A 319 7.15 2.74 -11.12
CA GLY A 319 6.26 1.57 -11.19
C GLY A 319 6.90 0.39 -11.93
N LEU A 320 7.61 0.65 -13.02
CA LEU A 320 8.33 -0.37 -13.78
C LEU A 320 9.43 -1.03 -12.91
N LYS A 321 10.28 -0.24 -12.26
CA LYS A 321 11.32 -0.75 -11.37
C LYS A 321 10.75 -1.51 -10.17
N SER A 322 9.64 -1.02 -9.61
CA SER A 322 8.94 -1.70 -8.51
C SER A 322 8.40 -3.06 -8.94
N ALA A 323 7.78 -3.15 -10.12
CA ALA A 323 7.24 -4.41 -10.65
C ALA A 323 8.36 -5.45 -10.87
N ILE A 324 9.50 -5.04 -11.41
CA ILE A 324 10.68 -5.90 -11.60
C ILE A 324 11.23 -6.35 -10.24
N SER A 325 11.39 -5.44 -9.29
CA SER A 325 11.90 -5.75 -7.95
C SER A 325 10.97 -6.71 -7.19
N ASP A 326 9.67 -6.51 -7.29
CA ASP A 326 8.66 -7.37 -6.66
C ASP A 326 8.66 -8.77 -7.28
N PHE A 327 8.86 -8.87 -8.60
CA PHE A 327 8.97 -10.16 -9.29
C PHE A 327 10.24 -10.91 -8.86
N ILE A 328 11.40 -10.26 -8.91
CA ILE A 328 12.68 -10.86 -8.49
C ILE A 328 12.62 -11.34 -7.04
N GLY A 329 12.00 -10.58 -6.15
CA GLY A 329 11.88 -10.94 -4.73
C GLY A 329 10.98 -12.15 -4.44
N LYS A 330 10.21 -12.61 -5.43
CA LYS A 330 9.27 -13.75 -5.32
C LYS A 330 9.77 -15.02 -6.02
N THR A 331 10.93 -14.98 -6.66
CA THR A 331 11.45 -16.07 -7.51
C THR A 331 12.87 -16.47 -7.15
N GLU A 332 13.22 -17.73 -7.36
CA GLU A 332 14.57 -18.24 -7.11
C GLU A 332 15.50 -18.09 -8.33
N LYS A 333 14.95 -18.19 -9.54
CA LYS A 333 15.70 -18.11 -10.79
C LYS A 333 14.99 -17.15 -11.75
N PRO A 334 15.04 -15.83 -11.51
CA PRO A 334 14.33 -14.88 -12.35
C PRO A 334 15.02 -14.65 -13.69
N VAL A 335 14.23 -14.60 -14.77
CA VAL A 335 14.63 -14.09 -16.09
C VAL A 335 13.64 -13.03 -16.55
N ILE A 336 14.14 -11.89 -16.96
CA ILE A 336 13.36 -10.73 -17.37
C ILE A 336 13.63 -10.43 -18.82
N LEU A 337 12.59 -10.36 -19.64
CA LEU A 337 12.65 -9.87 -21.01
C LEU A 337 12.13 -8.42 -21.05
N LEU A 338 12.95 -7.50 -21.55
CA LEU A 338 12.61 -6.09 -21.79
C LEU A 338 12.66 -5.83 -23.30
N ASP A 339 11.53 -5.98 -23.98
CA ASP A 339 11.41 -5.77 -25.43
C ASP A 339 10.91 -4.38 -25.84
N CYS A 340 10.88 -3.47 -24.89
CA CYS A 340 10.26 -2.15 -25.04
C CYS A 340 11.25 -1.00 -24.77
N PHE A 341 12.56 -1.24 -24.81
CA PHE A 341 13.56 -0.21 -24.54
C PHE A 341 13.49 0.96 -25.54
N ASP A 342 13.21 0.68 -26.78
CA ASP A 342 12.95 1.66 -27.84
C ASP A 342 11.77 2.59 -27.49
N GLN A 343 10.67 2.05 -26.94
CA GLN A 343 9.51 2.83 -26.50
C GLN A 343 9.83 3.68 -25.27
N LEU A 344 10.59 3.15 -24.30
CA LEU A 344 11.06 3.92 -23.16
C LEU A 344 11.88 5.12 -23.62
N ARG A 345 12.80 4.92 -24.59
CA ARG A 345 13.62 5.98 -25.19
C ARG A 345 12.78 7.06 -25.86
N LEU A 346 11.80 6.66 -26.66
CA LEU A 346 10.91 7.61 -27.34
C LEU A 346 10.13 8.49 -26.37
N VAL A 347 9.72 7.95 -25.22
CA VAL A 347 8.87 8.67 -24.25
C VAL A 347 9.68 9.50 -23.26
N ASN A 348 10.87 9.05 -22.87
CA ASN A 348 11.64 9.61 -21.77
C ASN A 348 12.98 10.24 -22.20
N GLY A 349 13.37 10.07 -23.47
CA GLY A 349 14.70 10.41 -23.97
C GLY A 349 15.74 9.31 -23.70
N PHE A 350 16.85 9.33 -24.46
CA PHE A 350 17.88 8.30 -24.36
C PHE A 350 18.56 8.25 -23.00
N GLU A 351 19.09 9.39 -22.53
CA GLU A 351 19.86 9.47 -21.28
C GLU A 351 19.08 8.92 -20.06
N LYS A 352 17.79 9.34 -19.95
CA LYS A 352 16.95 8.88 -18.85
C LYS A 352 16.63 7.40 -18.96
N SER A 353 16.37 6.90 -20.17
CA SER A 353 16.09 5.47 -20.39
C SER A 353 17.31 4.60 -20.18
N MET A 354 18.49 5.11 -20.51
CA MET A 354 19.74 4.44 -20.23
C MET A 354 20.03 4.36 -18.72
N SER A 355 19.80 5.44 -17.98
CA SER A 355 19.89 5.42 -16.51
C SER A 355 18.95 4.37 -15.91
N VAL A 356 17.72 4.27 -16.38
CA VAL A 356 16.74 3.25 -15.94
C VAL A 356 17.22 1.85 -16.27
N LEU A 357 17.75 1.63 -17.47
CA LEU A 357 18.31 0.35 -17.87
C LEU A 357 19.45 -0.08 -16.94
N MET A 358 20.34 0.84 -16.60
CA MET A 358 21.43 0.57 -15.66
C MET A 358 20.93 0.21 -14.25
N GLU A 359 19.93 0.92 -13.74
CA GLU A 359 19.33 0.60 -12.44
C GLU A 359 18.66 -0.79 -12.45
N ILE A 360 17.97 -1.17 -13.55
CA ILE A 360 17.38 -2.51 -13.73
C ILE A 360 18.48 -3.58 -13.82
N LYS A 361 19.55 -3.34 -14.58
CA LYS A 361 20.72 -4.22 -14.68
C LYS A 361 21.34 -4.48 -13.31
N ASP A 362 21.60 -3.42 -12.53
CA ASP A 362 22.18 -3.53 -11.19
C ASP A 362 21.27 -4.33 -10.25
N LEU A 363 19.95 -4.10 -10.34
CA LEU A 363 18.96 -4.85 -9.58
C LEU A 363 18.99 -6.33 -9.95
N CYS A 364 19.06 -6.67 -11.24
CA CYS A 364 19.14 -8.04 -11.74
C CYS A 364 20.44 -8.71 -11.28
N THR A 365 21.58 -8.07 -11.48
CA THR A 365 22.90 -8.58 -11.07
C THR A 365 22.96 -8.87 -9.58
N LYS A 366 22.50 -7.94 -8.74
CA LYS A 366 22.48 -8.09 -7.28
C LYS A 366 21.64 -9.29 -6.80
N ASN A 367 20.64 -9.68 -7.57
CA ASN A 367 19.72 -10.77 -7.21
C ASN A 367 19.91 -12.04 -8.06
N ASN A 368 21.01 -12.17 -8.78
CA ASN A 368 21.29 -13.30 -9.68
C ASN A 368 20.18 -13.54 -10.72
N ALA A 369 19.52 -12.47 -11.16
CA ALA A 369 18.50 -12.48 -12.22
C ALA A 369 19.14 -12.27 -13.59
N ASN A 370 18.64 -12.97 -14.60
CA ASN A 370 19.04 -12.71 -15.98
C ASN A 370 18.15 -11.63 -16.60
N LEU A 371 18.74 -10.68 -17.29
CA LEU A 371 18.05 -9.63 -18.03
C LEU A 371 18.31 -9.79 -19.52
N LEU A 372 17.27 -9.91 -20.33
CA LEU A 372 17.30 -9.88 -21.79
C LEU A 372 16.75 -8.54 -22.27
N VAL A 373 17.54 -7.75 -22.96
CA VAL A 373 17.13 -6.46 -23.53
C VAL A 373 17.11 -6.57 -25.04
N THR A 374 15.97 -6.28 -25.64
CA THR A 374 15.80 -6.31 -27.09
C THR A 374 15.83 -4.89 -27.64
N ILE A 375 16.57 -4.68 -28.71
CA ILE A 375 16.61 -3.44 -29.47
C ILE A 375 16.57 -3.70 -30.97
N SER A 376 15.99 -2.76 -31.71
CA SER A 376 16.12 -2.68 -33.18
C SER A 376 17.25 -1.69 -33.50
N PRO A 377 18.42 -2.17 -34.00
CA PRO A 377 19.60 -1.31 -34.16
C PRO A 377 19.35 -0.07 -35.02
N GLY A 378 18.55 -0.20 -36.07
CA GLY A 378 18.24 0.90 -37.00
C GLY A 378 17.50 2.09 -36.42
N ILE A 379 17.02 1.99 -35.16
CA ILE A 379 16.31 3.08 -34.47
C ILE A 379 17.28 3.97 -33.67
N PHE A 380 18.49 3.48 -33.34
CA PHE A 380 19.45 4.17 -32.48
C PHE A 380 20.55 4.82 -33.30
N GLU A 381 21.06 5.96 -32.83
CA GLU A 381 22.28 6.57 -33.34
C GLU A 381 23.49 5.69 -32.98
N GLU A 382 24.56 5.72 -33.77
CA GLU A 382 25.76 4.92 -33.54
C GLU A 382 26.35 5.09 -32.13
N LYS A 383 26.38 6.31 -31.60
CA LYS A 383 26.84 6.60 -30.23
C LYS A 383 25.94 5.99 -29.16
N GLN A 384 24.62 6.00 -29.41
CA GLN A 384 23.62 5.42 -28.48
C GLN A 384 23.75 3.90 -28.49
N LEU A 385 23.89 3.30 -29.67
CA LEU A 385 24.06 1.86 -29.82
C LEU A 385 25.36 1.39 -29.13
N ALA A 386 26.48 2.07 -29.39
CA ALA A 386 27.76 1.77 -28.73
C ALA A 386 27.68 1.87 -27.20
N SER A 387 26.90 2.81 -26.67
CA SER A 387 26.67 2.94 -25.22
C SER A 387 25.89 1.74 -24.65
N ILE A 388 24.88 1.24 -25.36
CA ILE A 388 24.11 0.05 -24.96
C ILE A 388 24.98 -1.21 -25.03
N GLU A 389 25.74 -1.38 -26.11
CA GLU A 389 26.64 -2.53 -26.35
C GLU A 389 27.75 -2.64 -25.29
N LYS A 390 28.24 -1.51 -24.80
CA LYS A 390 29.25 -1.48 -23.74
C LYS A 390 28.72 -2.06 -22.42
N GLU A 391 27.44 -1.90 -22.16
CA GLU A 391 26.82 -2.24 -20.86
C GLU A 391 26.22 -3.64 -20.83
N LEU A 392 25.88 -4.23 -21.97
CA LEU A 392 25.19 -5.49 -22.07
C LEU A 392 26.02 -6.50 -22.89
N LYS A 393 26.00 -7.77 -22.48
CA LYS A 393 26.66 -8.84 -23.21
C LYS A 393 25.82 -9.23 -24.41
N GLU A 394 26.33 -9.11 -25.62
CA GLU A 394 25.61 -9.55 -26.82
C GLU A 394 25.43 -11.06 -26.81
N VAL A 395 24.21 -11.53 -27.06
CA VAL A 395 23.96 -12.95 -27.23
C VAL A 395 24.50 -13.35 -28.59
N LYS A 396 25.60 -14.14 -28.62
CA LYS A 396 26.08 -14.77 -29.82
C LYS A 396 25.11 -15.88 -30.21
N VAL A 397 24.48 -15.74 -31.35
CA VAL A 397 23.49 -16.66 -31.87
C VAL A 397 24.13 -17.57 -32.91
#